data_b4514e0dc9d053f44432b20bedc364fe
#
_entry.id   b4514e0dc9d053f44432b20bedc364fe
#
_cell.length_a   1.000
_cell.length_b   1.000
_cell.length_c   1.000
_cell.angle_alpha   90.00
_cell.angle_beta   90.00
_cell.angle_gamma   90.00
#
_symmetry.space_group_name_H-M   'P 1'
#
loop_
_entity.id
_entity.type
_entity.pdbx_description
1 polymer ?
#
loop_
_entity_poly.entity_id
_entity_poly.type
_entity_poly.pdbx_seq_one_letter_code
_entity_poly.pdbx_strand_id
1 'polypeptide(L)'
;MREHALLRLNGIVKEFGDFTALDNIDLEIEEGEFFTIVGPSGSGKSTLIRLLVGMDDVTAGEILLRGERIDQTPANLRPTCMVFQSLALFPHMSVGQNIEFPLKLRKVSPADRRARALELLDLLRLPRDYYDKRVSQCSGGERQRVALARALAFDPEILF
;
A
#
# COMPACT_ATOMS: atom_id res chain seq x y z
N MET A 1 -5.94 -7.47 -26.53
CA MET A 1 -5.38 -6.68 -25.41
C MET A 1 -6.49 -5.71 -24.98
N ARG A 2 -6.96 -5.80 -23.75
CA ARG A 2 -8.03 -4.92 -23.25
C ARG A 2 -7.38 -3.57 -22.90
N GLU A 3 -7.90 -2.48 -23.46
CA GLU A 3 -7.36 -1.11 -23.28
C GLU A 3 -7.58 -0.50 -21.88
N HIS A 4 -8.18 -1.24 -20.93
CA HIS A 4 -8.64 -0.69 -19.64
C HIS A 4 -8.02 -1.33 -18.39
N ALA A 5 -6.92 -2.10 -18.50
CA ALA A 5 -6.25 -2.62 -17.32
C ALA A 5 -5.61 -1.49 -16.52
N LEU A 6 -6.00 -1.35 -15.23
CA LEU A 6 -5.34 -0.45 -14.29
C LEU A 6 -3.91 -0.92 -14.00
N LEU A 7 -3.76 -2.20 -13.66
CA LEU A 7 -2.47 -2.83 -13.39
C LEU A 7 -2.24 -3.99 -14.36
N ARG A 8 -1.05 -4.07 -14.92
CA ARG A 8 -0.62 -5.20 -15.76
C ARG A 8 0.77 -5.67 -15.35
N LEU A 9 0.92 -6.96 -15.25
CA LEU A 9 2.19 -7.65 -15.04
C LEU A 9 2.49 -8.45 -16.28
N ASN A 10 3.67 -8.29 -16.84
CA ASN A 10 4.11 -9.00 -18.03
C ASN A 10 5.36 -9.80 -17.69
N GLY A 11 5.23 -11.13 -17.64
CA GLY A 11 6.35 -12.06 -17.46
C GLY A 11 7.17 -11.80 -16.19
N ILE A 12 6.54 -11.49 -15.06
CA ILE A 12 7.26 -11.18 -13.83
C ILE A 12 8.00 -12.39 -13.30
N VAL A 13 9.31 -12.24 -13.16
CA VAL A 13 10.20 -13.20 -12.50
C VAL A 13 10.83 -12.55 -11.28
N LYS A 14 10.88 -13.28 -10.17
CA LYS A 14 11.63 -12.90 -8.98
C LYS A 14 12.47 -14.06 -8.47
N GLU A 15 13.78 -13.83 -8.43
CA GLU A 15 14.76 -14.78 -7.94
C GLU A 15 15.48 -14.22 -6.71
N PHE A 16 15.82 -15.08 -5.77
CA PHE A 16 16.66 -14.83 -4.61
C PHE A 16 17.82 -15.85 -4.63
N GLY A 17 18.96 -15.47 -5.19
CA GLY A 17 20.04 -16.42 -5.48
C GLY A 17 19.55 -17.53 -6.40
N ASP A 18 19.67 -18.78 -5.96
CA ASP A 18 19.24 -19.96 -6.72
C ASP A 18 17.75 -20.30 -6.56
N PHE A 19 17.01 -19.53 -5.76
CA PHE A 19 15.58 -19.76 -5.50
C PHE A 19 14.69 -18.85 -6.33
N THR A 20 13.84 -19.42 -7.19
CA THR A 20 12.82 -18.68 -7.94
C THR A 20 11.53 -18.59 -7.13
N ALA A 21 11.21 -17.40 -6.65
CA ALA A 21 10.00 -17.13 -5.87
C ALA A 21 8.77 -16.87 -6.74
N LEU A 22 8.97 -16.26 -7.91
CA LEU A 22 7.93 -16.01 -8.92
C LEU A 22 8.52 -16.34 -10.27
N ASP A 23 7.78 -17.11 -11.08
CA ASP A 23 8.20 -17.58 -12.39
C ASP A 23 7.17 -17.23 -13.45
N ASN A 24 7.52 -16.26 -14.30
CA ASN A 24 6.76 -15.82 -15.47
C ASN A 24 5.28 -15.50 -15.16
N ILE A 25 5.03 -14.60 -14.20
CA ILE A 25 3.67 -14.23 -13.80
C ILE A 25 3.12 -13.14 -14.72
N ASP A 26 2.01 -13.48 -15.37
CA ASP A 26 1.18 -12.53 -16.13
C ASP A 26 -0.14 -12.29 -15.36
N LEU A 27 -0.55 -11.02 -15.24
CA LEU A 27 -1.76 -10.63 -14.54
C LEU A 27 -2.29 -9.30 -15.09
N GLU A 28 -3.60 -9.19 -15.23
CA GLU A 28 -4.29 -7.94 -15.52
C GLU A 28 -5.37 -7.70 -14.45
N ILE A 29 -5.42 -6.47 -13.91
CA ILE A 29 -6.44 -6.02 -12.95
C ILE A 29 -7.09 -4.76 -13.51
N GLU A 30 -8.42 -4.73 -13.54
CA GLU A 30 -9.21 -3.61 -14.05
C GLU A 30 -9.42 -2.53 -12.98
N GLU A 31 -9.74 -1.31 -13.40
CA GLU A 31 -10.06 -0.23 -12.46
C GLU A 31 -11.33 -0.55 -11.66
N GLY A 32 -11.28 -0.32 -10.34
CA GLY A 32 -12.38 -0.61 -9.42
C GLY A 32 -12.56 -2.09 -9.08
N GLU A 33 -11.67 -2.97 -9.56
CA GLU A 33 -11.74 -4.40 -9.26
C GLU A 33 -11.29 -4.68 -7.81
N PHE A 34 -12.03 -5.57 -7.14
CA PHE A 34 -11.59 -6.19 -5.89
C PHE A 34 -10.95 -7.54 -6.20
N PHE A 35 -9.63 -7.57 -6.23
CA PHE A 35 -8.84 -8.73 -6.61
C PHE A 35 -8.28 -9.48 -5.39
N THR A 36 -8.39 -10.79 -5.35
CA THR A 36 -7.89 -11.61 -4.25
C THR A 36 -6.88 -12.64 -4.72
N ILE A 37 -5.71 -12.65 -4.08
CA ILE A 37 -4.65 -13.65 -4.31
C ILE A 37 -4.73 -14.70 -3.22
N VAL A 38 -5.02 -15.95 -3.60
CA VAL A 38 -5.10 -17.10 -2.70
C VAL A 38 -4.04 -18.14 -3.05
N GLY A 39 -3.57 -18.84 -2.03
CA GLY A 39 -2.58 -19.92 -2.20
C GLY A 39 -1.94 -20.32 -0.87
N PRO A 40 -1.22 -21.45 -0.82
CA PRO A 40 -0.54 -21.92 0.39
C PRO A 40 0.56 -20.96 0.84
N SER A 41 1.04 -21.16 2.07
CA SER A 41 2.22 -20.44 2.57
C SER A 41 3.44 -20.74 1.66
N GLY A 42 4.22 -19.72 1.35
CA GLY A 42 5.39 -19.86 0.48
C GLY A 42 5.10 -19.82 -1.03
N SER A 43 3.85 -19.61 -1.46
CA SER A 43 3.50 -19.54 -2.89
C SER A 43 3.83 -18.20 -3.58
N GLY A 44 4.61 -17.32 -2.96
CA GLY A 44 5.05 -16.07 -3.58
C GLY A 44 4.09 -14.88 -3.43
N LYS A 45 2.91 -15.01 -2.79
CA LYS A 45 1.92 -13.92 -2.65
C LYS A 45 2.50 -12.62 -2.06
N SER A 46 3.18 -12.74 -0.94
CA SER A 46 3.81 -11.60 -0.27
C SER A 46 4.96 -11.02 -1.11
N THR A 47 5.70 -11.86 -1.81
CA THR A 47 6.75 -11.43 -2.75
C THR A 47 6.16 -10.61 -3.87
N LEU A 48 5.05 -11.06 -4.47
CA LEU A 48 4.36 -10.33 -5.53
C LEU A 48 3.90 -8.95 -5.04
N ILE A 49 3.23 -8.87 -3.88
CA ILE A 49 2.79 -7.58 -3.31
C ILE A 49 3.99 -6.66 -3.05
N ARG A 50 5.11 -7.18 -2.53
CA ARG A 50 6.34 -6.40 -2.29
C ARG A 50 6.91 -5.80 -3.57
N LEU A 51 6.88 -6.55 -4.69
CA LEU A 51 7.26 -6.04 -6.01
C LEU A 51 6.33 -4.91 -6.45
N LEU A 52 5.01 -5.08 -6.26
CA LEU A 52 4.00 -4.10 -6.69
C LEU A 52 4.10 -2.77 -5.94
N VAL A 53 4.45 -2.79 -4.65
CA VAL A 53 4.66 -1.57 -3.87
C VAL A 53 6.09 -1.02 -3.94
N GLY A 54 7.01 -1.72 -4.63
CA GLY A 54 8.39 -1.26 -4.81
C GLY A 54 9.32 -1.50 -3.63
N MET A 55 9.01 -2.46 -2.78
CA MET A 55 9.89 -2.90 -1.68
C MET A 55 10.99 -3.85 -2.14
N ASP A 56 10.75 -4.56 -3.24
CA ASP A 56 11.71 -5.41 -3.92
C ASP A 56 11.71 -5.09 -5.42
N ASP A 57 12.81 -5.36 -6.09
CA ASP A 57 12.95 -5.20 -7.53
C ASP A 57 12.59 -6.51 -8.24
N VAL A 58 12.02 -6.41 -9.43
CA VAL A 58 11.81 -7.57 -10.32
C VAL A 58 13.16 -8.07 -10.85
N THR A 59 13.29 -9.39 -11.03
CA THR A 59 14.46 -9.97 -11.71
C THR A 59 14.29 -9.86 -13.22
N ALA A 60 13.07 -10.09 -13.73
CA ALA A 60 12.70 -9.89 -15.13
C ALA A 60 11.22 -9.55 -15.24
N GLY A 61 10.80 -9.10 -16.42
CA GLY A 61 9.44 -8.64 -16.70
C GLY A 61 9.25 -7.16 -16.42
N GLU A 62 7.99 -6.72 -16.44
CA GLU A 62 7.63 -5.32 -16.21
C GLU A 62 6.28 -5.19 -15.52
N ILE A 63 6.15 -4.13 -14.72
CA ILE A 63 4.90 -3.76 -14.03
C ILE A 63 4.41 -2.45 -14.64
N LEU A 64 3.20 -2.48 -15.19
CA LEU A 64 2.57 -1.31 -15.80
C LEU A 64 1.35 -0.88 -14.97
N LEU A 65 1.27 0.40 -14.66
CA LEU A 65 0.09 1.04 -14.08
C LEU A 65 -0.45 2.05 -15.10
N ARG A 66 -1.70 1.90 -15.50
CA ARG A 66 -2.32 2.69 -16.60
C ARG A 66 -1.45 2.74 -17.88
N GLY A 67 -0.71 1.67 -18.15
CA GLY A 67 0.20 1.58 -19.29
C GLY A 67 1.58 2.21 -19.06
N GLU A 68 1.82 2.88 -17.94
CA GLU A 68 3.13 3.42 -17.57
C GLU A 68 3.91 2.43 -16.73
N ARG A 69 5.18 2.24 -17.04
CA ARG A 69 6.08 1.32 -16.34
C ARG A 69 6.46 1.85 -14.97
N ILE A 70 6.18 1.09 -13.90
CA ILE A 70 6.42 1.51 -12.51
C ILE A 70 7.45 0.65 -11.75
N ASP A 71 7.92 -0.47 -12.30
CA ASP A 71 8.88 -1.35 -11.61
C ASP A 71 10.22 -0.69 -11.29
N GLN A 72 10.59 0.35 -12.05
CA GLN A 72 11.78 1.16 -11.78
C GLN A 72 11.51 2.41 -10.94
N THR A 73 10.24 2.68 -10.60
CA THR A 73 9.86 3.82 -9.77
C THR A 73 10.09 3.48 -8.30
N PRO A 74 10.80 4.33 -7.53
CA PRO A 74 10.99 4.13 -6.10
C PRO A 74 9.66 4.01 -5.33
N ALA A 75 9.60 3.15 -4.31
CA ALA A 75 8.39 2.88 -3.54
C ALA A 75 7.66 4.13 -3.02
N ASN A 76 8.40 5.14 -2.56
CA ASN A 76 7.84 6.40 -2.05
C ASN A 76 7.20 7.29 -3.11
N LEU A 77 7.44 7.01 -4.39
CA LEU A 77 6.87 7.75 -5.53
C LEU A 77 5.79 6.96 -6.26
N ARG A 78 5.64 5.66 -5.99
CA ARG A 78 4.58 4.84 -6.59
C ARG A 78 3.21 5.27 -6.07
N PRO A 79 2.18 5.30 -6.91
CA PRO A 79 0.79 5.53 -6.48
C PRO A 79 0.12 4.26 -5.93
N THR A 80 0.91 3.41 -5.29
CA THR A 80 0.48 2.14 -4.69
C THR A 80 0.81 2.13 -3.20
N CYS A 81 -0.02 1.46 -2.40
CA CYS A 81 0.21 1.30 -0.97
C CYS A 81 -0.17 -0.11 -0.51
N MET A 82 0.36 -0.51 0.65
CA MET A 82 -0.07 -1.75 1.31
C MET A 82 -0.33 -1.52 2.79
N VAL A 83 -1.25 -2.31 3.33
CA VAL A 83 -1.44 -2.45 4.78
C VAL A 83 -0.71 -3.72 5.22
N PHE A 84 0.29 -3.56 6.08
CA PHE A 84 1.06 -4.70 6.60
C PHE A 84 0.22 -5.54 7.56
N GLN A 85 0.42 -6.84 7.58
CA GLN A 85 -0.21 -7.74 8.54
C GLN A 85 0.09 -7.33 10.00
N SER A 86 1.30 -6.86 10.28
CA SER A 86 1.73 -6.31 11.58
C SER A 86 1.25 -4.88 11.83
N LEU A 87 0.50 -4.28 10.87
CA LEU A 87 0.06 -2.89 10.83
C LEU A 87 1.19 -1.85 10.74
N ALA A 88 2.39 -2.16 11.17
CA ALA A 88 3.59 -1.31 11.16
C ALA A 88 3.32 0.14 11.62
N LEU A 89 2.45 0.33 12.61
CA LEU A 89 2.16 1.65 13.21
C LEU A 89 3.31 2.08 14.12
N PHE A 90 3.54 3.39 14.18
CA PHE A 90 4.54 3.98 15.08
C PHE A 90 3.96 4.13 16.49
N PRO A 91 4.36 3.30 17.47
CA PRO A 91 3.69 3.23 18.76
C PRO A 91 3.89 4.50 19.62
N HIS A 92 4.94 5.26 19.37
CA HIS A 92 5.26 6.51 20.05
C HIS A 92 4.54 7.74 19.47
N MET A 93 3.87 7.59 18.33
CA MET A 93 3.11 8.64 17.68
C MET A 93 1.62 8.57 18.04
N SER A 94 0.91 9.71 17.91
CA SER A 94 -0.54 9.75 17.98
C SER A 94 -1.17 9.10 16.72
N VAL A 95 -2.48 8.88 16.78
CA VAL A 95 -3.27 8.42 15.63
C VAL A 95 -3.13 9.40 14.47
N GLY A 96 -3.33 10.70 14.72
CA GLY A 96 -3.16 11.74 13.69
C GLY A 96 -1.76 11.75 13.08
N GLN A 97 -0.73 11.68 13.91
CA GLN A 97 0.65 11.64 13.43
C GLN A 97 0.97 10.40 12.57
N ASN A 98 0.40 9.24 12.92
CA ASN A 98 0.52 8.04 12.08
C ASN A 98 -0.14 8.24 10.72
N ILE A 99 -1.36 8.80 10.68
CA ILE A 99 -2.09 9.04 9.43
C ILE A 99 -1.37 10.08 8.56
N GLU A 100 -0.88 11.16 9.17
CA GLU A 100 -0.18 12.25 8.47
C GLU A 100 1.21 11.87 7.95
N PHE A 101 1.82 10.82 8.47
CA PHE A 101 3.22 10.48 8.19
C PHE A 101 3.57 10.42 6.69
N PRO A 102 2.81 9.70 5.82
CA PRO A 102 3.11 9.66 4.40
C PRO A 102 2.96 11.03 3.71
N LEU A 103 2.01 11.86 4.15
CA LEU A 103 1.83 13.22 3.65
C LEU A 103 2.96 14.16 4.07
N LYS A 104 3.49 13.96 5.28
CA LYS A 104 4.67 14.70 5.76
C LYS A 104 5.90 14.42 4.89
N LEU A 105 6.12 13.17 4.50
CA LEU A 105 7.21 12.79 3.59
C LEU A 105 7.05 13.45 2.21
N ARG A 106 5.82 13.64 1.76
CA ARG A 106 5.47 14.33 0.50
C ARG A 106 5.42 15.86 0.65
N LYS A 107 5.87 16.42 1.78
CA LYS A 107 5.94 17.86 2.06
C LYS A 107 4.59 18.59 2.00
N VAL A 108 3.48 17.89 2.22
CA VAL A 108 2.15 18.50 2.35
C VAL A 108 2.11 19.42 3.58
N SER A 109 1.40 20.55 3.49
CA SER A 109 1.31 21.53 4.58
C SER A 109 0.72 20.93 5.87
N PRO A 110 1.11 21.40 7.07
CA PRO A 110 0.54 20.92 8.32
C PRO A 110 -0.99 21.03 8.41
N ALA A 111 -1.56 22.10 7.86
CA ALA A 111 -3.01 22.32 7.84
C ALA A 111 -3.73 21.27 6.98
N ASP A 112 -3.23 21.02 5.77
CA ASP A 112 -3.82 20.07 4.84
C ASP A 112 -3.66 18.62 5.35
N ARG A 113 -2.52 18.28 5.94
CA ARG A 113 -2.31 16.96 6.56
C ARG A 113 -3.32 16.69 7.66
N ARG A 114 -3.52 17.68 8.56
CA ARG A 114 -4.50 17.58 9.65
C ARG A 114 -5.92 17.45 9.11
N ALA A 115 -6.29 18.25 8.12
CA ALA A 115 -7.61 18.18 7.49
C ALA A 115 -7.85 16.79 6.88
N ARG A 116 -6.89 16.26 6.13
CA ARG A 116 -6.98 14.91 5.55
C ARG A 116 -7.03 13.81 6.60
N ALA A 117 -6.26 13.92 7.69
CA ALA A 117 -6.31 12.95 8.78
C ALA A 117 -7.70 12.91 9.46
N LEU A 118 -8.31 14.07 9.71
CA LEU A 118 -9.66 14.16 10.29
C LEU A 118 -10.74 13.59 9.34
N GLU A 119 -10.64 13.85 8.04
CA GLU A 119 -11.52 13.26 7.02
C GLU A 119 -11.44 11.72 7.03
N LEU A 120 -10.23 11.17 7.12
CA LEU A 120 -10.01 9.72 7.15
C LEU A 120 -10.48 9.08 8.46
N LEU A 121 -10.38 9.79 9.60
CA LEU A 121 -10.99 9.35 10.85
C LEU A 121 -12.51 9.20 10.70
N ASP A 122 -13.18 10.19 10.11
CA ASP A 122 -14.62 10.14 9.86
C ASP A 122 -14.98 8.99 8.90
N LEU A 123 -14.27 8.87 7.79
CA LEU A 123 -14.47 7.81 6.78
C LEU A 123 -14.40 6.41 7.41
N LEU A 124 -13.44 6.20 8.32
CA LEU A 124 -13.20 4.91 8.97
C LEU A 124 -13.92 4.76 10.31
N ARG A 125 -14.86 5.67 10.61
CA ARG A 125 -15.69 5.66 11.83
C ARG A 125 -14.85 5.62 13.11
N LEU A 126 -13.78 6.42 13.14
CA LEU A 126 -13.00 6.69 14.33
C LEU A 126 -13.35 8.10 14.86
N PRO A 127 -13.52 8.29 16.17
CA PRO A 127 -13.79 9.59 16.74
C PRO A 127 -12.68 10.60 16.41
N ARG A 128 -13.04 11.85 16.11
CA ARG A 128 -12.07 12.91 15.77
C ARG A 128 -11.11 13.25 16.91
N ASP A 129 -11.53 13.09 18.15
CA ASP A 129 -10.70 13.27 19.35
C ASP A 129 -9.59 12.21 19.46
N TYR A 130 -9.68 11.11 18.70
CA TYR A 130 -8.59 10.12 18.57
C TYR A 130 -7.35 10.69 17.88
N TYR A 131 -7.47 11.83 17.19
CA TYR A 131 -6.32 12.45 16.51
C TYR A 131 -5.11 12.60 17.44
N ASP A 132 -5.33 13.05 18.68
CA ASP A 132 -4.27 13.27 19.66
C ASP A 132 -4.01 12.03 20.55
N LYS A 133 -4.85 10.99 20.46
CA LYS A 133 -4.71 9.74 21.22
C LYS A 133 -3.49 8.95 20.74
N ARG A 134 -2.72 8.39 21.67
CA ARG A 134 -1.62 7.50 21.31
C ARG A 134 -2.15 6.21 20.69
N VAL A 135 -1.52 5.75 19.61
CA VAL A 135 -1.93 4.52 18.92
C VAL A 135 -1.81 3.27 19.80
N SER A 136 -0.90 3.30 20.79
CA SER A 136 -0.75 2.23 21.78
C SER A 136 -1.97 2.07 22.71
N GLN A 137 -2.82 3.09 22.83
CA GLN A 137 -4.05 3.09 23.62
C GLN A 137 -5.27 2.64 22.81
N CYS A 138 -5.10 2.36 21.53
CA CYS A 138 -6.16 1.89 20.64
C CYS A 138 -6.31 0.36 20.74
N SER A 139 -7.55 -0.12 20.60
CA SER A 139 -7.86 -1.54 20.45
C SER A 139 -7.25 -2.12 19.16
N GLY A 140 -7.24 -3.44 19.01
CA GLY A 140 -6.76 -4.09 17.80
C GLY A 140 -7.48 -3.61 16.53
N GLY A 141 -8.82 -3.58 16.57
CA GLY A 141 -9.63 -3.10 15.44
C GLY A 141 -9.46 -1.60 15.16
N GLU A 142 -9.27 -0.76 16.17
CA GLU A 142 -8.96 0.65 15.99
C GLU A 142 -7.59 0.83 15.33
N ARG A 143 -6.57 0.08 15.77
CA ARG A 143 -5.25 0.10 15.13
C ARG A 143 -5.30 -0.32 13.66
N GLN A 144 -6.11 -1.34 13.32
CA GLN A 144 -6.33 -1.73 11.91
C GLN A 144 -6.90 -0.58 11.09
N ARG A 145 -7.93 0.12 11.61
CA ARG A 145 -8.51 1.30 10.93
C ARG A 145 -7.51 2.46 10.81
N VAL A 146 -6.68 2.69 11.82
CA VAL A 146 -5.60 3.70 11.76
C VAL A 146 -4.56 3.33 10.69
N ALA A 147 -4.18 2.06 10.57
CA ALA A 147 -3.26 1.60 9.53
C ALA A 147 -3.87 1.77 8.13
N LEU A 148 -5.16 1.49 7.98
CA LEU A 148 -5.89 1.72 6.73
C LEU A 148 -5.99 3.23 6.42
N ALA A 149 -6.30 4.08 7.40
CA ALA A 149 -6.30 5.53 7.24
C ALA A 149 -4.94 6.05 6.75
N ARG A 150 -3.84 5.58 7.36
CA ARG A 150 -2.49 5.94 6.94
C ARG A 150 -2.21 5.52 5.50
N ALA A 151 -2.65 4.32 5.10
CA ALA A 151 -2.48 3.83 3.74
C ALA A 151 -3.27 4.66 2.71
N LEU A 152 -4.46 5.14 3.07
CA LEU A 152 -5.32 5.97 2.22
C LEU A 152 -4.93 7.47 2.22
N ALA A 153 -4.01 7.90 3.07
CA ALA A 153 -3.74 9.32 3.30
C ALA A 153 -3.34 10.07 2.02
N PHE A 154 -2.53 9.46 1.16
CA PHE A 154 -2.07 10.09 -0.09
C PHE A 154 -2.86 9.67 -1.33
N ASP A 155 -4.03 9.04 -1.15
CA ASP A 155 -4.96 8.65 -2.20
C ASP A 155 -4.33 7.71 -3.24
N PRO A 156 -3.89 6.51 -2.84
CA PRO A 156 -3.25 5.58 -3.74
C PRO A 156 -4.23 5.05 -4.79
N GLU A 157 -3.75 4.79 -6.01
CA GLU A 157 -4.56 4.18 -7.07
C GLU A 157 -4.85 2.69 -6.79
N ILE A 158 -3.93 2.03 -6.07
CA ILE A 158 -4.08 0.63 -5.66
C ILE A 158 -3.67 0.49 -4.19
N LEU A 159 -4.53 -0.18 -3.42
CA LEU A 159 -4.27 -0.58 -2.04
C LEU A 159 -4.18 -2.11 -1.95
N PHE A 160 -3.07 -2.59 -1.36
CA PHE A 160 -2.82 -4.01 -1.08
C PHE A 160 -2.97 -4.35 0.39
#